data_4a002bef716f96618387215f767560d3
#
_entry.id   4a002bef716f96618387215f767560d3
#
_cell.length_a   1.000
_cell.length_b   1.000
_cell.length_c   1.000
_cell.angle_alpha   90.00
_cell.angle_beta   90.00
_cell.angle_gamma   90.00
#
_symmetry.space_group_name_H-M   'P 1'
#
loop_
_entity.id
_entity.type
_entity.pdbx_description
1 polymer ?
#
loop_
_entity_poly.entity_id
_entity_poly.type
_entity_poly.pdbx_seq_one_letter_code
_entity_poly.pdbx_strand_id
1 'polypeptide(L)'
;MVIHKHLLIRAEVNDPITEEKKLKKWLKNLVKKIDMKIIKGPYAGYVNKEGNRGLTGVVMIETSHVSIHIWDEEKPALVQCDVYSCAEFSASEVFAQFNMMEVVKMDYLLLDRAEVFLQI
;
A
#
# COMPACT_ATOMS: atom_id res chain seq x y z
N MET A 1 -8.68 -1.79 24.54
CA MET A 1 -9.36 -1.00 23.48
C MET A 1 -8.84 -1.44 22.13
N VAL A 2 -9.73 -1.72 21.21
CA VAL A 2 -9.35 -2.17 19.86
C VAL A 2 -9.26 -0.95 18.96
N ILE A 3 -8.12 -0.81 18.28
CA ILE A 3 -7.92 0.22 17.26
C ILE A 3 -8.07 -0.44 15.91
N HIS A 4 -8.85 0.16 15.00
CA HIS A 4 -8.95 -0.25 13.61
C HIS A 4 -8.31 0.82 12.75
N LYS A 5 -7.00 0.71 12.61
CA LYS A 5 -6.18 1.72 11.96
C LYS A 5 -6.16 1.53 10.45
N HIS A 6 -6.55 2.57 9.72
CA HIS A 6 -6.58 2.55 8.27
C HIS A 6 -5.77 3.72 7.72
N LEU A 7 -4.66 3.41 7.07
CA LEU A 7 -3.80 4.39 6.43
C LEU A 7 -4.06 4.35 4.93
N LEU A 8 -4.49 5.49 4.39
CA LEU A 8 -4.70 5.66 2.96
C LEU A 8 -3.61 6.58 2.43
N ILE A 9 -2.95 6.17 1.35
CA ILE A 9 -1.83 6.91 0.77
C ILE A 9 -2.10 7.15 -0.71
N ARG A 10 -1.84 8.38 -1.15
CA ARG A 10 -1.74 8.75 -2.56
C ARG A 10 -0.37 9.32 -2.79
N ALA A 11 0.37 8.76 -3.73
CA ALA A 11 1.73 9.22 -4.03
C ALA A 11 1.94 9.35 -5.54
N GLU A 12 2.84 10.27 -5.90
CA GLU A 12 3.35 10.39 -7.27
C GLU A 12 4.83 10.03 -7.22
N VAL A 13 5.25 9.12 -8.08
CA VAL A 13 6.59 8.53 -8.02
C VAL A 13 7.25 8.53 -9.40
N ASN A 14 8.57 8.73 -9.42
CA ASN A 14 9.34 8.74 -10.67
C ASN A 14 9.82 7.35 -11.09
N ASP A 15 9.93 6.41 -10.15
CA ASP A 15 10.42 5.06 -10.42
C ASP A 15 9.44 3.99 -9.92
N PRO A 16 8.29 3.84 -10.59
CA PRO A 16 7.28 2.88 -10.15
C PRO A 16 7.72 1.44 -10.32
N ILE A 17 7.20 0.57 -9.45
CA ILE A 17 7.30 -0.88 -9.65
C ILE A 17 6.37 -1.24 -10.82
N THR A 18 6.89 -1.99 -11.80
CA THR A 18 6.14 -2.38 -13.00
C THR A 18 6.06 -3.88 -13.21
N GLU A 19 6.71 -4.68 -12.35
CA GLU A 19 6.73 -6.13 -12.47
C GLU A 19 6.02 -6.79 -11.31
N GLU A 20 5.17 -7.76 -11.60
CA GLU A 20 4.37 -8.46 -10.58
C GLU A 20 5.23 -9.07 -9.48
N LYS A 21 6.32 -9.71 -9.84
CA LYS A 21 7.23 -10.36 -8.90
C LYS A 21 7.84 -9.36 -7.92
N LYS A 22 8.21 -8.19 -8.41
CA LYS A 22 8.79 -7.13 -7.56
C LYS A 22 7.74 -6.54 -6.63
N LEU A 23 6.51 -6.39 -7.11
CA LEU A 23 5.42 -5.90 -6.25
C LEU A 23 5.10 -6.88 -5.14
N LYS A 24 5.07 -8.17 -5.42
CA LYS A 24 4.87 -9.20 -4.39
C LYS A 24 5.95 -9.13 -3.32
N LYS A 25 7.20 -8.95 -3.72
CA LYS A 25 8.32 -8.82 -2.79
C LYS A 25 8.18 -7.55 -1.94
N TRP A 26 7.78 -6.44 -2.56
CA TRP A 26 7.54 -5.18 -1.87
C TRP A 26 6.46 -5.34 -0.81
N LEU A 27 5.35 -6.00 -1.14
CA LEU A 27 4.27 -6.26 -0.19
C LEU A 27 4.72 -7.13 0.98
N LYS A 28 5.50 -8.18 0.72
CA LYS A 28 6.06 -9.03 1.78
C LYS A 28 6.95 -8.23 2.73
N ASN A 29 7.79 -7.36 2.17
CA ASN A 29 8.69 -6.53 2.96
C ASN A 29 7.91 -5.52 3.81
N LEU A 30 6.86 -4.92 3.25
CA LEU A 30 6.00 -3.99 3.98
C LEU A 30 5.35 -4.68 5.17
N VAL A 31 4.74 -5.84 4.96
CA VAL A 31 4.07 -6.60 6.03
C VAL A 31 5.06 -6.94 7.14
N LYS A 32 6.27 -7.35 6.78
CA LYS A 32 7.33 -7.65 7.75
C LYS A 32 7.73 -6.42 8.55
N LYS A 33 7.87 -5.27 7.89
CA LYS A 33 8.29 -4.01 8.54
C LYS A 33 7.26 -3.49 9.54
N ILE A 34 5.99 -3.74 9.31
CA ILE A 34 4.95 -3.35 10.26
C ILE A 34 4.62 -4.46 11.27
N ASP A 35 5.44 -5.51 11.30
CA ASP A 35 5.36 -6.60 12.27
C ASP A 35 4.03 -7.37 12.20
N MET A 36 3.58 -7.65 10.99
CA MET A 36 2.34 -8.40 10.74
C MET A 36 2.65 -9.74 10.10
N LYS A 37 1.66 -10.62 10.06
CA LYS A 37 1.78 -11.96 9.48
C LYS A 37 0.82 -12.14 8.30
N ILE A 38 1.34 -12.69 7.22
CA ILE A 38 0.56 -12.98 6.01
C ILE A 38 -0.25 -14.26 6.21
N ILE A 39 -1.53 -14.23 5.85
CA ILE A 39 -2.36 -15.43 5.78
C ILE A 39 -2.57 -15.90 4.33
N LYS A 40 -2.66 -15.00 3.37
CA LYS A 40 -2.75 -15.34 1.94
C LYS A 40 -2.13 -14.26 1.07
N GLY A 41 -1.50 -14.70 -0.02
CA GLY A 41 -0.84 -13.80 -0.95
C GLY A 41 0.63 -13.61 -0.60
N PRO A 42 1.27 -12.55 -1.11
CA PRO A 42 0.69 -11.50 -1.96
C PRO A 42 0.27 -11.99 -3.34
N TYR A 43 -0.73 -11.33 -3.89
CA TYR A 43 -1.14 -11.50 -5.28
C TYR A 43 -0.89 -10.20 -6.03
N ALA A 44 -0.49 -10.30 -7.28
CA ALA A 44 -0.26 -9.13 -8.13
C ALA A 44 -0.66 -9.44 -9.56
N GLY A 45 -1.22 -8.44 -10.23
CA GLY A 45 -1.58 -8.55 -11.63
C GLY A 45 -1.30 -7.24 -12.34
N TYR A 46 -0.83 -7.32 -13.60
CA TYR A 46 -0.61 -6.16 -14.45
C TYR A 46 -1.75 -6.04 -15.46
N VAL A 47 -2.36 -4.86 -15.52
CA VAL A 47 -3.37 -4.55 -16.53
C VAL A 47 -2.71 -3.76 -17.65
N ASN A 48 -2.77 -4.28 -18.89
CA ASN A 48 -2.22 -3.62 -20.06
C ASN A 48 -3.36 -3.08 -20.93
N LYS A 49 -4.10 -2.14 -20.37
CA LYS A 49 -5.23 -1.50 -21.07
C LYS A 49 -5.02 0.00 -21.07
N GLU A 50 -5.07 0.62 -22.25
CA GLU A 50 -4.94 2.06 -22.37
C GLU A 50 -5.90 2.79 -21.43
N GLY A 51 -5.37 3.77 -20.70
CA GLY A 51 -6.11 4.51 -19.68
C GLY A 51 -6.09 3.88 -18.31
N ASN A 52 -5.62 2.63 -18.18
CA ASN A 52 -5.60 1.92 -16.90
C ASN A 52 -4.40 0.97 -16.76
N ARG A 53 -3.29 1.30 -17.40
CA ARG A 53 -2.10 0.43 -17.32
C ARG A 53 -1.44 0.53 -15.95
N GLY A 54 -1.10 -0.62 -15.41
CA GLY A 54 -0.37 -0.69 -14.17
C GLY A 54 -0.63 -1.94 -13.36
N LEU A 55 -0.03 -1.97 -12.18
CA LEU A 55 -0.11 -3.11 -11.27
C LEU A 55 -1.19 -2.91 -10.21
N THR A 56 -1.83 -4.00 -9.87
CA THR A 56 -2.62 -4.11 -8.64
C THR A 56 -2.01 -5.22 -7.79
N GLY A 57 -1.83 -4.95 -6.51
CA GLY A 57 -1.35 -5.97 -5.58
C GLY A 57 -2.16 -5.97 -4.30
N VAL A 58 -2.30 -7.16 -3.70
CA VAL A 58 -3.04 -7.31 -2.45
C VAL A 58 -2.44 -8.44 -1.63
N VAL A 59 -2.44 -8.27 -0.32
CA VAL A 59 -2.03 -9.31 0.61
C VAL A 59 -2.98 -9.31 1.81
N MET A 60 -3.42 -10.50 2.18
CA MET A 60 -4.24 -10.69 3.39
C MET A 60 -3.30 -10.95 4.57
N ILE A 61 -3.49 -10.19 5.62
CA ILE A 61 -2.72 -10.35 6.86
C ILE A 61 -3.67 -10.78 7.98
N GLU A 62 -3.13 -11.35 9.07
CA GLU A 62 -3.96 -11.81 10.19
C GLU A 62 -4.85 -10.70 10.78
N THR A 63 -4.41 -9.46 10.67
CA THR A 63 -5.10 -8.30 11.24
C THR A 63 -5.85 -7.46 10.21
N SER A 64 -5.91 -7.81 8.97
CA SER A 64 -6.74 -7.34 7.87
C SER A 64 -6.04 -7.44 6.51
N HIS A 65 -5.61 -6.31 5.89
CA HIS A 65 -5.05 -6.37 4.52
C HIS A 65 -4.20 -5.16 4.17
N VAL A 66 -3.40 -5.34 3.11
CA VAL A 66 -2.70 -4.25 2.43
C VAL A 66 -3.03 -4.36 0.94
N SER A 67 -3.40 -3.25 0.32
CA SER A 67 -3.60 -3.19 -1.13
C SER A 67 -2.86 -2.01 -1.73
N ILE A 68 -2.47 -2.16 -2.99
CA ILE A 68 -1.74 -1.11 -3.72
C ILE A 68 -2.11 -1.16 -5.20
N HIS A 69 -2.25 0.02 -5.79
CA HIS A 69 -2.44 0.23 -7.22
C HIS A 69 -1.40 1.18 -7.72
N ILE A 70 -0.76 0.85 -8.85
CA ILE A 70 0.26 1.67 -9.49
C ILE A 70 -0.15 1.86 -10.94
N TRP A 71 -0.40 3.11 -11.33
CA TRP A 71 -0.70 3.48 -12.73
C TRP A 71 0.55 4.09 -13.33
N ASP A 72 1.10 3.47 -14.36
CA ASP A 72 2.41 3.81 -14.88
C ASP A 72 2.42 4.42 -16.29
N GLU A 73 1.25 4.75 -16.86
CA GLU A 73 1.18 5.37 -18.17
C GLU A 73 1.75 6.80 -18.19
N GLU A 74 1.53 7.52 -17.12
CA GLU A 74 1.98 8.92 -17.01
C GLU A 74 3.20 9.04 -16.11
N LYS A 75 3.90 10.15 -16.23
CA LYS A 75 5.04 10.48 -15.38
C LYS A 75 4.83 11.84 -14.74
N PRO A 76 4.91 11.93 -13.41
CA PRO A 76 5.16 10.81 -12.49
C PRO A 76 4.01 9.81 -12.46
N ALA A 77 4.32 8.56 -12.11
CA ALA A 77 3.32 7.52 -11.96
C ALA A 77 2.49 7.75 -10.69
N LEU A 78 1.22 7.35 -10.74
CA LEU A 78 0.33 7.46 -9.59
C LEU A 78 0.31 6.16 -8.81
N VAL A 79 0.45 6.25 -7.50
CA VAL A 79 0.34 5.11 -6.58
C VAL A 79 -0.75 5.42 -5.55
N GLN A 80 -1.64 4.46 -5.36
CA GLN A 80 -2.59 4.50 -4.25
C GLN A 80 -2.46 3.22 -3.45
N CYS A 81 -2.33 3.36 -2.14
CA CYS A 81 -2.08 2.23 -1.26
C CYS A 81 -2.92 2.41 -0.01
N ASP A 82 -3.44 1.30 0.52
CA ASP A 82 -4.04 1.35 1.84
C ASP A 82 -3.55 0.19 2.69
N VAL A 83 -3.33 0.50 3.97
CA VAL A 83 -2.94 -0.45 5.00
C VAL A 83 -4.01 -0.40 6.06
N TYR A 84 -4.74 -1.50 6.23
CA TYR A 84 -5.80 -1.60 7.22
C TYR A 84 -5.47 -2.73 8.20
N SER A 85 -5.50 -2.41 9.49
CA SER A 85 -5.18 -3.38 10.52
C SER A 85 -5.96 -3.12 11.80
N CYS A 86 -6.42 -4.18 12.44
CA CYS A 86 -7.00 -4.12 13.77
C CYS A 86 -5.94 -4.18 14.88
N ALA A 87 -4.67 -4.16 14.50
CA ALA A 87 -3.53 -4.04 15.42
C ALA A 87 -2.72 -2.80 15.08
N GLU A 88 -1.99 -2.29 16.06
CA GLU A 88 -1.19 -1.08 15.88
C GLU A 88 -0.02 -1.32 14.91
N PHE A 89 0.27 -0.32 14.09
CA PHE A 89 1.45 -0.30 13.22
C PHE A 89 1.96 1.13 13.06
N SER A 90 3.21 1.26 12.66
CA SER A 90 3.83 2.57 12.45
C SER A 90 3.61 3.06 11.02
N ALA A 91 2.94 4.20 10.87
CA ALA A 91 2.75 4.84 9.56
C ALA A 91 4.09 5.22 8.94
N SER A 92 5.07 5.67 9.73
CA SER A 92 6.39 6.04 9.23
C SER A 92 7.13 4.85 8.60
N GLU A 93 6.96 3.65 9.14
CA GLU A 93 7.51 2.43 8.55
C GLU A 93 6.89 2.13 7.18
N VAL A 94 5.58 2.39 7.04
CA VAL A 94 4.90 2.25 5.75
C VAL A 94 5.44 3.26 4.75
N PHE A 95 5.54 4.53 5.13
CA PHE A 95 6.05 5.59 4.24
C PHE A 95 7.46 5.27 3.74
N ALA A 96 8.31 4.74 4.60
CA ALA A 96 9.69 4.39 4.25
C ALA A 96 9.76 3.38 3.11
N GLN A 97 8.78 2.49 2.99
CA GLN A 97 8.74 1.48 1.93
C GLN A 97 8.53 2.08 0.54
N PHE A 98 8.07 3.32 0.46
CA PHE A 98 7.86 4.02 -0.82
C PHE A 98 9.13 4.68 -1.35
N ASN A 99 10.18 4.83 -0.53
CA ASN A 99 11.39 5.57 -0.91
C ASN A 99 12.06 5.02 -2.17
N MET A 100 12.04 3.72 -2.37
CA MET A 100 12.63 3.08 -3.56
C MET A 100 11.94 3.48 -4.87
N MET A 101 10.72 4.00 -4.79
CA MET A 101 9.98 4.44 -5.98
C MET A 101 10.21 5.91 -6.32
N GLU A 102 11.09 6.61 -5.60
CA GLU A 102 11.41 8.02 -5.83
C GLU A 102 10.16 8.90 -5.77
N VAL A 103 9.65 9.06 -4.56
CA VAL A 103 8.44 9.85 -4.29
C VAL A 103 8.68 11.33 -4.60
N VAL A 104 7.81 11.89 -5.44
CA VAL A 104 7.79 13.32 -5.77
C VAL A 104 6.80 14.06 -4.89
N LYS A 105 5.66 13.41 -4.61
CA LYS A 105 4.58 13.99 -3.82
C LYS A 105 3.87 12.85 -3.10
N MET A 106 3.51 13.08 -1.84
CA MET A 106 2.74 12.12 -1.05
C MET A 106 1.69 12.84 -0.23
N ASP A 107 0.48 12.31 -0.25
CA ASP A 107 -0.62 12.73 0.59
C ASP A 107 -1.17 11.50 1.30
N TYR A 108 -1.67 11.66 2.51
CA TYR A 108 -2.20 10.52 3.26
C TYR A 108 -3.31 10.94 4.22
N LEU A 109 -4.10 9.95 4.60
CA LEU A 109 -5.13 10.08 5.61
C LEU A 109 -5.02 8.89 6.55
N LEU A 110 -5.03 9.15 7.85
CA LEU A 110 -4.96 8.09 8.86
C LEU A 110 -6.24 8.12 9.68
N LEU A 111 -6.94 6.98 9.71
CA LEU A 111 -8.23 6.84 10.36
C LEU A 111 -8.19 5.76 11.43
N ASP A 112 -8.95 5.99 12.52
CA ASP A 112 -9.40 4.92 13.40
C ASP A 112 -10.87 4.65 13.03
N ARG A 113 -11.19 3.41 12.70
CA ARG A 113 -12.52 2.99 12.24
C ARG A 113 -13.26 2.12 13.24
N ALA A 114 -12.79 2.03 14.47
CA ALA A 114 -13.34 1.09 15.45
C ALA A 114 -14.83 1.35 15.74
N GLU A 115 -15.23 2.60 15.83
CA GLU A 115 -16.63 2.97 16.12
C GLU A 115 -17.21 3.88 15.03
N VAL A 116 -16.46 4.92 14.66
CA VAL A 116 -16.79 5.87 13.59
C VAL A 116 -15.53 6.10 12.76
N PHE A 117 -15.63 6.85 11.69
CA PHE A 117 -14.44 7.26 10.95
C PHE A 117 -13.84 8.48 11.63
N LEU A 118 -12.81 8.25 12.43
CA LEU A 118 -12.12 9.29 13.17
C LEU A 118 -10.72 9.48 12.59
N GLN A 119 -10.45 10.67 12.05
CA GLN A 119 -9.11 11.01 11.57
C GLN A 119 -8.18 11.24 12.76
N ILE A 120 -7.05 10.59 12.75
CA ILE A 120 -6.09 10.64 13.84
C ILE A 120 -4.72 11.14 13.39
#